data_b681ac7c43288d2e06978b57e437adc8
#
_entry.id   b681ac7c43288d2e06978b57e437adc8
#
_cell.length_a   1.000
_cell.length_b   1.000
_cell.length_c   1.000
_cell.angle_alpha   90.00
_cell.angle_beta   90.00
_cell.angle_gamma   90.00
#
_symmetry.space_group_name_H-M   'P 1'
#
loop_
_entity.id
_entity.type
_entity.pdbx_description
1 polymer ?
#
loop_
_entity_poly.entity_id
_entity_poly.type
_entity_poly.pdbx_seq_one_letter_code
_entity_poly.pdbx_strand_id
1 'polypeptide(L)'
;PLASVSDITAWLGLGWNPGNHMDAYKNGVADELCDFNYPLTQELFDKVKAAGFKTVRLPVTWLGHIGPAPDYKIDGRLERVAEIVGYAEKAGLNIIINIHHDGSGGYGYWLDFKPAAANVAKNLEVQDQIQKVWTQIAERFVDTGDFLIFEAFNEIHDGDWGWGANLTDNGRQYGLLNEWLQIFVDAVRSTGGKNATRYLGIPGYAGGWEQIEHLEIPKDPTIGRMLVSVHCYSPGKFCQEFYDEGGNWTYLPEWGHTATEGKYPADDVDEEGLADIFRG
;
A
#
# COMPACT_ATOMS: atom_id res chain seq x y z
N PRO A 1 -21.00 12.57 -14.49
CA PRO A 1 -20.73 11.23 -15.03
C PRO A 1 -19.56 10.64 -14.28
N LEU A 2 -19.60 9.32 -14.05
CA LEU A 2 -18.45 8.60 -13.51
C LEU A 2 -17.31 8.67 -14.53
N ALA A 3 -16.06 8.86 -14.06
CA ALA A 3 -14.90 8.74 -14.91
C ALA A 3 -14.80 7.30 -15.46
N SER A 4 -14.43 7.16 -16.72
CA SER A 4 -14.15 5.84 -17.27
C SER A 4 -12.86 5.26 -16.70
N VAL A 5 -12.67 3.95 -16.79
CA VAL A 5 -11.39 3.31 -16.40
C VAL A 5 -10.23 3.93 -17.18
N SER A 6 -10.42 4.22 -18.48
CA SER A 6 -9.39 4.88 -19.28
C SER A 6 -9.05 6.29 -18.80
N ASP A 7 -10.03 7.06 -18.31
CA ASP A 7 -9.79 8.40 -17.78
C ASP A 7 -8.96 8.34 -16.49
N ILE A 8 -9.28 7.40 -15.59
CA ILE A 8 -8.56 7.21 -14.32
C ILE A 8 -7.13 6.73 -14.60
N THR A 9 -6.95 5.75 -15.49
CA THR A 9 -5.64 5.26 -15.88
C THR A 9 -4.78 6.37 -16.49
N ALA A 10 -5.35 7.19 -17.37
CA ALA A 10 -4.64 8.32 -17.97
C ALA A 10 -4.30 9.41 -16.94
N TRP A 11 -5.14 9.61 -15.93
CA TRP A 11 -4.93 10.57 -14.86
C TRP A 11 -3.83 10.09 -13.90
N LEU A 12 -3.85 8.85 -13.47
CA LEU A 12 -2.81 8.27 -12.62
C LEU A 12 -1.48 8.16 -13.38
N GLY A 13 -1.48 7.69 -14.61
CA GLY A 13 -0.31 7.53 -15.47
C GLY A 13 0.78 6.66 -14.84
N LEU A 14 2.03 6.88 -15.23
CA LEU A 14 3.17 6.23 -14.61
C LEU A 14 3.40 6.80 -13.22
N GLY A 15 3.63 5.89 -12.26
CA GLY A 15 3.92 6.21 -10.87
C GLY A 15 5.34 5.88 -10.46
N TRP A 16 5.76 6.46 -9.34
CA TRP A 16 7.03 6.20 -8.68
C TRP A 16 6.84 6.12 -7.17
N ASN A 17 7.63 5.27 -6.48
CA ASN A 17 7.59 5.15 -5.03
C ASN A 17 8.90 5.64 -4.42
N PRO A 18 8.89 6.62 -3.50
CA PRO A 18 10.04 6.96 -2.65
C PRO A 18 10.15 5.94 -1.50
N GLY A 19 10.46 4.68 -1.84
CA GLY A 19 10.62 3.63 -0.84
C GLY A 19 11.81 3.85 0.09
N ASN A 20 11.77 3.21 1.26
CA ASN A 20 12.78 3.28 2.31
C ASN A 20 13.01 4.69 2.89
N HIS A 21 11.96 5.52 2.86
CA HIS A 21 11.90 6.81 3.54
C HIS A 21 10.79 6.81 4.60
N MET A 22 9.56 7.18 4.22
CA MET A 22 8.45 7.21 5.17
C MET A 22 7.95 5.82 5.58
N ASP A 23 8.32 4.77 4.86
CA ASP A 23 8.06 3.38 5.22
C ASP A 23 9.18 2.75 6.06
N ALA A 24 10.38 3.31 6.04
CA ALA A 24 11.52 2.80 6.80
C ALA A 24 11.26 2.83 8.32
N TYR A 25 11.73 1.79 9.03
CA TYR A 25 11.59 1.68 10.48
C TYR A 25 12.73 0.87 11.09
N LYS A 26 13.02 1.16 12.35
CA LYS A 26 14.03 0.43 13.13
C LYS A 26 13.54 0.24 14.56
N ASN A 27 13.68 -1.00 15.07
CA ASN A 27 13.27 -1.35 16.44
C ASN A 27 11.80 -0.98 16.76
N GLY A 28 10.90 -1.14 15.80
CA GLY A 28 9.46 -0.85 15.97
C GLY A 28 9.09 0.63 15.92
N VAL A 29 9.98 1.49 15.47
CA VAL A 29 9.72 2.93 15.28
C VAL A 29 10.05 3.33 13.86
N ALA A 30 9.10 3.93 13.17
CA ALA A 30 9.30 4.45 11.83
C ALA A 30 10.14 5.72 11.86
N ASP A 31 11.12 5.80 10.96
CA ASP A 31 12.03 6.93 10.87
C ASP A 31 12.42 7.16 9.40
N GLU A 32 12.09 8.33 8.87
CA GLU A 32 12.38 8.71 7.48
C GLU A 32 13.89 8.65 7.15
N LEU A 33 14.73 8.74 8.15
CA LEU A 33 16.18 8.83 7.98
C LEU A 33 16.92 7.51 8.27
N CYS A 34 16.22 6.45 8.65
CA CYS A 34 16.90 5.25 9.14
C CYS A 34 17.67 4.47 8.06
N ASP A 35 17.20 4.47 6.83
CA ASP A 35 17.86 3.80 5.69
C ASP A 35 18.69 4.78 4.87
N PHE A 36 18.14 5.97 4.63
CA PHE A 36 18.85 7.05 3.95
C PHE A 36 19.02 8.23 4.90
N ASN A 37 20.22 8.76 5.00
CA ASN A 37 20.50 9.89 5.88
C ASN A 37 20.12 11.24 5.25
N TYR A 38 18.99 11.29 4.52
CA TYR A 38 18.44 12.52 3.94
C TYR A 38 16.91 12.41 3.81
N PRO A 39 16.17 13.50 4.07
CA PRO A 39 14.73 13.51 3.99
C PRO A 39 14.23 13.69 2.55
N LEU A 40 12.96 13.38 2.32
CA LEU A 40 12.25 13.75 1.10
C LEU A 40 12.14 15.27 1.00
N THR A 41 12.33 15.82 -0.21
CA THR A 41 12.34 17.26 -0.46
C THR A 41 11.46 17.65 -1.66
N GLN A 42 11.06 18.91 -1.73
CA GLN A 42 10.35 19.46 -2.88
C GLN A 42 11.13 19.22 -4.19
N GLU A 43 12.45 19.43 -4.18
CA GLU A 43 13.29 19.25 -5.36
C GLU A 43 13.20 17.83 -5.94
N LEU A 44 13.10 16.81 -5.08
CA LEU A 44 12.91 15.44 -5.54
C LEU A 44 11.59 15.27 -6.30
N PHE A 45 10.48 15.78 -5.76
CA PHE A 45 9.17 15.74 -6.41
C PHE A 45 9.16 16.50 -7.75
N ASP A 46 9.82 17.64 -7.82
CA ASP A 46 9.97 18.40 -9.05
C ASP A 46 10.75 17.60 -10.12
N LYS A 47 11.81 16.89 -9.73
CA LYS A 47 12.58 16.00 -10.61
C LYS A 47 11.75 14.80 -11.08
N VAL A 48 10.96 14.18 -10.20
CA VAL A 48 10.03 13.08 -10.54
C VAL A 48 9.02 13.57 -11.59
N LYS A 49 8.43 14.74 -11.37
CA LYS A 49 7.53 15.36 -12.35
C LYS A 49 8.21 15.64 -13.69
N ALA A 50 9.40 16.21 -13.65
CA ALA A 50 10.18 16.51 -14.87
C ALA A 50 10.57 15.25 -15.66
N ALA A 51 10.73 14.10 -14.97
CA ALA A 51 10.96 12.80 -15.59
C ALA A 51 9.70 12.19 -16.26
N GLY A 52 8.54 12.84 -16.12
CA GLY A 52 7.30 12.44 -16.81
C GLY A 52 6.33 11.61 -15.96
N PHE A 53 6.64 11.34 -14.70
CA PHE A 53 5.72 10.67 -13.78
C PHE A 53 4.50 11.54 -13.48
N LYS A 54 3.37 10.91 -13.21
CA LYS A 54 2.11 11.57 -12.87
C LYS A 54 1.67 11.32 -11.43
N THR A 55 2.12 10.22 -10.84
CA THR A 55 1.74 9.79 -9.50
C THR A 55 2.95 9.40 -8.69
N VAL A 56 2.95 9.77 -7.42
CA VAL A 56 3.86 9.25 -6.39
C VAL A 56 3.06 8.39 -5.44
N ARG A 57 3.47 7.14 -5.20
CA ARG A 57 2.96 6.36 -4.09
C ARG A 57 3.94 6.48 -2.94
N LEU A 58 3.55 7.20 -1.90
CA LEU A 58 4.32 7.44 -0.68
C LEU A 58 3.95 6.35 0.34
N PRO A 59 4.76 5.30 0.48
CA PRO A 59 4.56 4.31 1.52
C PRO A 59 4.82 4.95 2.89
N VAL A 60 3.90 4.76 3.86
CA VAL A 60 4.00 5.36 5.19
C VAL A 60 3.80 4.30 6.27
N THR A 61 4.82 4.09 7.08
CA THR A 61 4.75 3.27 8.29
C THR A 61 4.49 4.18 9.49
N TRP A 62 3.57 3.79 10.37
CA TRP A 62 3.14 4.57 11.52
C TRP A 62 3.64 4.00 12.85
N LEU A 63 4.39 2.91 12.83
CA LEU A 63 4.97 2.26 14.01
C LEU A 63 5.67 3.26 14.92
N GLY A 64 5.39 3.21 16.22
CA GLY A 64 5.98 4.10 17.22
C GLY A 64 5.43 5.52 17.25
N HIS A 65 4.55 5.88 16.30
CA HIS A 65 3.94 7.21 16.15
C HIS A 65 2.45 7.24 16.48
N ILE A 66 1.87 6.10 16.85
CA ILE A 66 0.49 5.97 17.30
C ILE A 66 0.53 5.77 18.82
N GLY A 67 -0.12 6.69 19.54
CA GLY A 67 -0.26 6.63 21.00
C GLY A 67 -1.14 5.46 21.48
N PRO A 68 -1.27 5.27 22.79
CA PRO A 68 -2.03 4.16 23.37
C PRO A 68 -3.54 4.33 23.18
N ALA A 69 -4.26 3.23 23.40
CA ALA A 69 -5.71 3.26 23.57
C ALA A 69 -6.11 4.22 24.72
N PRO A 70 -7.32 4.80 24.70
CA PRO A 70 -8.36 4.58 23.69
C PRO A 70 -8.26 5.47 22.46
N ASP A 71 -7.41 6.49 22.45
CA ASP A 71 -7.44 7.53 21.43
C ASP A 71 -6.55 7.23 20.22
N TYR A 72 -5.51 6.42 20.38
CA TYR A 72 -4.52 6.08 19.35
C TYR A 72 -4.01 7.33 18.61
N LYS A 73 -3.71 8.39 19.38
CA LYS A 73 -3.36 9.68 18.80
C LYS A 73 -2.05 9.61 18.02
N ILE A 74 -2.09 10.03 16.77
CA ILE A 74 -0.89 10.15 15.92
C ILE A 74 -0.13 11.42 16.32
N ASP A 75 1.18 11.31 16.43
CA ASP A 75 2.08 12.42 16.76
C ASP A 75 2.46 13.28 15.53
N GLY A 76 3.56 14.04 15.62
CA GLY A 76 4.06 14.93 14.59
C GLY A 76 4.38 14.27 13.23
N ARG A 77 4.39 12.94 13.14
CA ARG A 77 4.59 12.23 11.88
C ARG A 77 3.49 12.56 10.86
N LEU A 78 2.25 12.74 11.31
CA LEU A 78 1.14 13.12 10.42
C LEU A 78 1.40 14.48 9.75
N GLU A 79 1.99 15.43 10.46
CA GLU A 79 2.36 16.72 9.88
C GLU A 79 3.52 16.60 8.87
N ARG A 80 4.46 15.69 9.11
CA ARG A 80 5.51 15.40 8.11
C ARG A 80 4.93 14.78 6.84
N VAL A 81 3.99 13.86 6.96
CA VAL A 81 3.26 13.29 5.80
C VAL A 81 2.51 14.41 5.06
N ALA A 82 1.85 15.30 5.79
CA ALA A 82 1.14 16.43 5.19
C ALA A 82 2.07 17.41 4.45
N GLU A 83 3.27 17.66 4.96
CA GLU A 83 4.29 18.45 4.27
C GLU A 83 4.68 17.79 2.93
N ILE A 84 4.91 16.46 2.93
CA ILE A 84 5.29 15.71 1.72
C ILE A 84 4.12 15.68 0.71
N VAL A 85 2.87 15.54 1.17
CA VAL A 85 1.68 15.69 0.32
C VAL A 85 1.66 17.06 -0.36
N GLY A 86 2.04 18.12 0.37
CA GLY A 86 2.19 19.46 -0.19
C GLY A 86 3.30 19.57 -1.24
N TYR A 87 4.35 18.74 -1.19
CA TYR A 87 5.37 18.69 -2.25
C TYR A 87 4.78 18.12 -3.57
N ALA A 88 3.97 17.07 -3.48
CA ALA A 88 3.29 16.51 -4.62
C ALA A 88 2.30 17.51 -5.25
N GLU A 89 1.51 18.21 -4.43
CA GLU A 89 0.60 19.25 -4.89
C GLU A 89 1.32 20.35 -5.68
N LYS A 90 2.38 20.90 -5.11
CA LYS A 90 3.19 21.95 -5.75
C LYS A 90 3.84 21.49 -7.04
N ALA A 91 4.28 20.23 -7.11
CA ALA A 91 4.84 19.63 -8.32
C ALA A 91 3.76 19.26 -9.36
N GLY A 92 2.47 19.29 -9.01
CA GLY A 92 1.36 18.86 -9.89
C GLY A 92 1.35 17.35 -10.12
N LEU A 93 1.68 16.57 -9.08
CA LEU A 93 1.63 15.11 -9.04
C LEU A 93 0.42 14.65 -8.25
N ASN A 94 -0.16 13.51 -8.63
CA ASN A 94 -1.01 12.75 -7.74
C ASN A 94 -0.16 12.10 -6.65
N ILE A 95 -0.73 11.88 -5.47
CA ILE A 95 -0.04 11.16 -4.40
C ILE A 95 -0.97 10.16 -3.73
N ILE A 96 -0.46 8.95 -3.50
CA ILE A 96 -1.11 7.88 -2.75
C ILE A 96 -0.38 7.74 -1.42
N ILE A 97 -1.09 7.78 -0.30
CA ILE A 97 -0.55 7.48 1.03
C ILE A 97 -1.27 6.28 1.64
N ASN A 98 -0.58 5.51 2.49
CA ASN A 98 -1.12 4.28 3.06
C ASN A 98 -0.68 4.05 4.51
N ILE A 99 -1.08 2.89 5.05
CA ILE A 99 -0.47 2.24 6.21
C ILE A 99 0.38 1.09 5.67
N HIS A 100 1.72 1.18 5.82
CA HIS A 100 2.65 0.34 5.06
C HIS A 100 3.16 -0.87 5.86
N HIS A 101 4.20 -0.70 6.69
CA HIS A 101 4.81 -1.79 7.45
C HIS A 101 4.26 -1.93 8.88
N ASP A 102 3.00 -1.63 9.10
CA ASP A 102 2.33 -1.71 10.41
C ASP A 102 1.73 -3.08 10.69
N GLY A 103 1.81 -4.01 9.73
CA GLY A 103 1.33 -5.39 9.80
C GLY A 103 2.41 -6.40 9.43
N SER A 104 2.17 -7.67 9.79
CA SER A 104 2.92 -8.83 9.28
C SER A 104 4.28 -9.14 9.92
N GLY A 105 4.25 -9.58 11.17
CA GLY A 105 5.28 -10.48 11.69
C GLY A 105 6.55 -9.86 12.29
N GLY A 106 6.61 -8.58 12.60
CA GLY A 106 7.74 -7.94 13.23
C GLY A 106 7.46 -7.29 14.58
N TYR A 107 8.42 -6.55 15.10
CA TYR A 107 8.33 -5.88 16.38
C TYR A 107 7.37 -4.68 16.35
N GLY A 108 6.37 -4.67 17.23
CA GLY A 108 5.50 -3.52 17.43
C GLY A 108 4.32 -3.42 16.46
N TYR A 109 4.10 -4.41 15.61
CA TYR A 109 2.99 -4.42 14.68
C TYR A 109 1.64 -4.47 15.41
N TRP A 110 0.74 -3.61 14.96
CA TRP A 110 -0.60 -3.53 15.50
C TRP A 110 -1.67 -4.11 14.55
N LEU A 111 -1.39 -4.16 13.23
CA LEU A 111 -2.21 -4.85 12.24
C LEU A 111 -1.77 -6.33 12.17
N ASP A 112 -2.20 -7.14 13.13
CA ASP A 112 -1.75 -8.54 13.24
C ASP A 112 -2.94 -9.50 13.07
N PHE A 113 -2.95 -10.24 11.97
CA PHE A 113 -3.99 -11.20 11.66
C PHE A 113 -4.05 -12.36 12.66
N LYS A 114 -2.91 -12.92 13.08
CA LYS A 114 -2.91 -14.13 13.92
C LYS A 114 -3.68 -13.95 15.22
N PRO A 115 -3.37 -12.97 16.07
CA PRO A 115 -4.15 -12.75 17.28
C PRO A 115 -5.57 -12.26 16.98
N ALA A 116 -5.79 -11.48 15.91
CA ALA A 116 -7.13 -11.03 15.54
C ALA A 116 -8.01 -12.19 15.07
N ALA A 117 -7.46 -13.13 14.30
CA ALA A 117 -8.18 -14.33 13.88
C ALA A 117 -8.50 -15.28 15.03
N ALA A 118 -7.58 -15.42 15.97
CA ALA A 118 -7.73 -16.31 17.12
C ALA A 118 -8.64 -15.76 18.24
N ASN A 119 -8.83 -14.44 18.31
CA ASN A 119 -9.52 -13.81 19.43
C ASN A 119 -10.35 -12.59 18.98
N VAL A 120 -11.67 -12.70 19.19
CA VAL A 120 -12.62 -11.65 18.83
C VAL A 120 -12.31 -10.31 19.52
N ALA A 121 -11.91 -10.31 20.80
CA ALA A 121 -11.57 -9.08 21.50
C ALA A 121 -10.34 -8.40 20.87
N LYS A 122 -9.35 -9.19 20.44
CA LYS A 122 -8.19 -8.68 19.69
C LYS A 122 -8.57 -8.10 18.35
N ASN A 123 -9.46 -8.75 17.60
CA ASN A 123 -9.97 -8.19 16.35
C ASN A 123 -10.67 -6.85 16.58
N LEU A 124 -11.49 -6.74 17.62
CA LEU A 124 -12.17 -5.50 17.97
C LEU A 124 -11.20 -4.38 18.36
N GLU A 125 -10.10 -4.68 19.05
CA GLU A 125 -9.03 -3.72 19.33
C GLU A 125 -8.39 -3.19 18.04
N VAL A 126 -8.04 -4.10 17.10
CA VAL A 126 -7.45 -3.73 15.81
C VAL A 126 -8.43 -2.88 14.99
N GLN A 127 -9.69 -3.27 14.96
CA GLN A 127 -10.75 -2.52 14.26
C GLN A 127 -10.92 -1.12 14.83
N ASP A 128 -10.94 -0.96 16.15
CA ASP A 128 -11.03 0.35 16.81
C ASP A 128 -9.80 1.22 16.49
N GLN A 129 -8.62 0.62 16.47
CA GLN A 129 -7.39 1.34 16.10
C GLN A 129 -7.40 1.75 14.63
N ILE A 130 -7.79 0.87 13.70
CA ILE A 130 -7.93 1.20 12.27
C ILE A 130 -8.86 2.40 12.08
N GLN A 131 -10.05 2.33 12.69
CA GLN A 131 -11.04 3.40 12.60
C GLN A 131 -10.45 4.74 13.05
N LYS A 132 -9.81 4.77 14.22
CA LYS A 132 -9.29 6.01 14.82
C LYS A 132 -8.08 6.56 14.08
N VAL A 133 -7.17 5.70 13.64
CA VAL A 133 -6.00 6.10 12.86
C VAL A 133 -6.42 6.69 11.53
N TRP A 134 -7.29 5.99 10.77
CA TRP A 134 -7.78 6.49 9.50
C TRP A 134 -8.65 7.74 9.64
N THR A 135 -9.44 7.88 10.71
CA THR A 135 -10.20 9.11 10.98
C THR A 135 -9.25 10.30 11.14
N GLN A 136 -8.18 10.17 11.93
CA GLN A 136 -7.21 11.25 12.13
C GLN A 136 -6.49 11.62 10.82
N ILE A 137 -6.07 10.62 10.03
CA ILE A 137 -5.46 10.86 8.72
C ILE A 137 -6.47 11.58 7.81
N ALA A 138 -7.70 11.10 7.74
CA ALA A 138 -8.73 11.68 6.88
C ALA A 138 -9.11 13.12 7.30
N GLU A 139 -9.25 13.37 8.58
CA GLU A 139 -9.53 14.73 9.11
C GLU A 139 -8.41 15.70 8.76
N ARG A 140 -7.13 15.27 8.86
CA ARG A 140 -5.98 16.11 8.49
C ARG A 140 -6.03 16.57 7.03
N PHE A 141 -6.61 15.76 6.17
CA PHE A 141 -6.67 15.99 4.73
C PHE A 141 -8.09 16.28 4.21
N VAL A 142 -9.02 16.64 5.07
CA VAL A 142 -10.45 16.80 4.73
C VAL A 142 -10.70 17.79 3.59
N ASP A 143 -9.87 18.83 3.47
CA ASP A 143 -9.95 19.86 2.43
C ASP A 143 -8.96 19.68 1.28
N THR A 144 -8.08 18.65 1.36
CA THR A 144 -7.07 18.37 0.33
C THR A 144 -7.71 17.85 -0.95
N GLY A 145 -7.27 18.37 -2.09
CA GLY A 145 -7.84 18.07 -3.41
C GLY A 145 -7.79 16.59 -3.83
N ASP A 146 -8.39 16.31 -4.98
CA ASP A 146 -8.56 14.94 -5.51
C ASP A 146 -7.23 14.27 -5.93
N PHE A 147 -6.14 15.04 -6.03
CA PHE A 147 -4.80 14.52 -6.32
C PHE A 147 -4.27 13.59 -5.20
N LEU A 148 -4.81 13.70 -3.98
CA LEU A 148 -4.50 12.82 -2.87
C LEU A 148 -5.45 11.62 -2.85
N ILE A 149 -4.89 10.43 -2.81
CA ILE A 149 -5.57 9.13 -2.75
C ILE A 149 -5.17 8.45 -1.44
N PHE A 150 -6.10 7.80 -0.77
CA PHE A 150 -5.80 6.94 0.37
C PHE A 150 -5.83 5.48 -0.05
N GLU A 151 -4.77 4.74 0.26
CA GLU A 151 -4.71 3.30 0.13
C GLU A 151 -4.74 2.69 1.53
N ALA A 152 -5.68 1.77 1.79
CA ALA A 152 -5.96 1.29 3.13
C ALA A 152 -4.72 0.74 3.83
N PHE A 153 -4.06 -0.19 3.17
CA PHE A 153 -2.92 -0.94 3.69
C PHE A 153 -1.95 -1.26 2.54
N ASN A 154 -0.77 -1.77 2.91
CA ASN A 154 0.18 -2.32 1.93
C ASN A 154 -0.07 -3.83 1.73
N GLU A 155 0.81 -4.66 2.18
CA GLU A 155 0.87 -6.11 1.98
C GLU A 155 0.61 -6.82 3.31
N ILE A 156 -0.58 -6.64 3.90
CA ILE A 156 -0.90 -7.27 5.19
C ILE A 156 -1.13 -8.76 4.99
N HIS A 157 -0.39 -9.57 5.75
CA HIS A 157 -0.48 -11.02 5.74
C HIS A 157 -0.19 -11.59 7.15
N ASP A 158 -0.37 -12.89 7.34
CA ASP A 158 -0.16 -13.58 8.62
C ASP A 158 1.24 -14.16 8.81
N GLY A 159 2.21 -13.74 7.99
CA GLY A 159 3.59 -14.17 8.01
C GLY A 159 4.01 -15.12 6.89
N ASP A 160 3.09 -15.47 5.95
CA ASP A 160 3.39 -16.41 4.85
C ASP A 160 2.85 -15.96 3.49
N TRP A 161 2.64 -14.70 3.33
CA TRP A 161 2.31 -14.07 2.04
C TRP A 161 1.14 -14.73 1.27
N GLY A 162 0.28 -15.47 1.97
CA GLY A 162 -0.82 -16.22 1.37
C GLY A 162 -0.42 -17.51 0.66
N TRP A 163 0.81 -17.99 0.84
CA TRP A 163 1.28 -19.25 0.28
C TRP A 163 1.06 -20.42 1.25
N GLY A 164 0.44 -21.48 0.77
CA GLY A 164 0.41 -22.78 1.42
C GLY A 164 -0.35 -22.85 2.75
N ALA A 165 0.29 -23.38 3.81
CA ALA A 165 -0.34 -23.76 5.07
C ALA A 165 -0.73 -22.59 5.98
N ASN A 166 -0.47 -21.37 5.62
CA ASN A 166 -0.69 -20.20 6.48
C ASN A 166 -2.10 -19.64 6.45
N LEU A 167 -2.95 -20.18 5.62
CA LEU A 167 -4.38 -19.96 5.72
C LEU A 167 -4.93 -20.80 6.87
N THR A 168 -4.36 -20.59 8.08
CA THR A 168 -4.54 -21.44 9.25
C THR A 168 -5.97 -21.48 9.77
N ASP A 169 -6.82 -20.56 9.31
CA ASP A 169 -8.21 -20.44 9.77
C ASP A 169 -9.24 -20.67 8.64
N ASN A 170 -8.99 -21.55 7.71
CA ASN A 170 -9.91 -21.83 6.60
C ASN A 170 -10.30 -20.58 5.80
N GLY A 171 -9.34 -19.69 5.55
CA GLY A 171 -9.58 -18.45 4.82
C GLY A 171 -10.13 -17.29 5.67
N ARG A 172 -10.12 -17.40 6.99
CA ARG A 172 -10.61 -16.35 7.88
C ARG A 172 -9.84 -15.04 7.74
N GLN A 173 -8.55 -15.09 7.39
CA GLN A 173 -7.71 -13.94 7.13
C GLN A 173 -8.30 -13.04 6.02
N TYR A 174 -8.86 -13.63 5.00
CA TYR A 174 -9.53 -12.88 3.94
C TYR A 174 -10.76 -12.14 4.47
N GLY A 175 -11.59 -12.81 5.27
CA GLY A 175 -12.75 -12.19 5.91
C GLY A 175 -12.36 -11.04 6.83
N LEU A 176 -11.30 -11.21 7.64
CA LEU A 176 -10.79 -10.14 8.51
C LEU A 176 -10.29 -8.94 7.70
N LEU A 177 -9.55 -9.16 6.61
CA LEU A 177 -9.12 -8.08 5.75
C LEU A 177 -10.31 -7.33 5.16
N ASN A 178 -11.32 -8.05 4.68
CA ASN A 178 -12.53 -7.45 4.12
C ASN A 178 -13.29 -6.61 5.18
N GLU A 179 -13.38 -7.09 6.43
CA GLU A 179 -13.91 -6.32 7.56
C GLU A 179 -13.09 -5.03 7.79
N TRP A 180 -11.77 -5.12 7.82
CA TRP A 180 -10.89 -3.97 8.06
C TRP A 180 -10.93 -2.95 6.93
N LEU A 181 -11.05 -3.42 5.69
CA LEU A 181 -11.24 -2.54 4.53
C LEU A 181 -12.57 -1.77 4.59
N GLN A 182 -13.65 -2.41 5.06
CA GLN A 182 -14.92 -1.71 5.28
C GLN A 182 -14.78 -0.63 6.33
N ILE A 183 -14.08 -0.91 7.45
CA ILE A 183 -13.84 0.08 8.51
C ILE A 183 -13.03 1.26 7.99
N PHE A 184 -12.01 1.01 7.17
CA PHE A 184 -11.25 2.07 6.50
C PHE A 184 -12.16 2.98 5.67
N VAL A 185 -12.99 2.40 4.80
CA VAL A 185 -13.92 3.16 3.95
C VAL A 185 -14.86 4.00 4.81
N ASP A 186 -15.48 3.40 5.82
CA ASP A 186 -16.42 4.07 6.72
C ASP A 186 -15.74 5.20 7.50
N ALA A 187 -14.54 4.97 8.02
CA ALA A 187 -13.76 5.98 8.74
C ALA A 187 -13.47 7.20 7.85
N VAL A 188 -12.96 6.97 6.64
CA VAL A 188 -12.66 8.05 5.70
C VAL A 188 -13.92 8.81 5.29
N ARG A 189 -14.98 8.10 4.87
CA ARG A 189 -16.23 8.72 4.39
C ARG A 189 -16.94 9.52 5.48
N SER A 190 -16.88 9.10 6.74
CA SER A 190 -17.50 9.78 7.88
C SER A 190 -16.96 11.18 8.13
N THR A 191 -15.73 11.49 7.71
CA THR A 191 -15.12 12.80 7.90
C THR A 191 -15.66 13.87 6.95
N GLY A 192 -16.35 13.48 5.87
CA GLY A 192 -16.98 14.42 4.93
C GLY A 192 -15.98 15.23 4.10
N GLY A 193 -16.34 16.46 3.75
CA GLY A 193 -15.48 17.33 2.92
C GLY A 193 -15.05 16.66 1.62
N LYS A 194 -13.79 16.81 1.23
CA LYS A 194 -13.21 16.15 0.05
C LYS A 194 -13.14 14.62 0.20
N ASN A 195 -13.12 14.12 1.44
CA ASN A 195 -13.07 12.68 1.69
C ASN A 195 -14.37 11.96 1.31
N ALA A 196 -15.50 12.67 1.22
CA ALA A 196 -16.75 12.09 0.75
C ALA A 196 -16.65 11.50 -0.67
N THR A 197 -15.74 12.03 -1.51
CA THR A 197 -15.56 11.62 -2.90
C THR A 197 -14.12 11.25 -3.26
N ARG A 198 -13.22 11.19 -2.28
CA ARG A 198 -11.80 10.82 -2.47
C ARG A 198 -11.68 9.41 -3.04
N TYR A 199 -10.72 9.19 -3.94
CA TYR A 199 -10.36 7.85 -4.36
C TYR A 199 -9.73 7.07 -3.21
N LEU A 200 -10.18 5.82 -3.03
CA LEU A 200 -9.71 4.90 -2.01
C LEU A 200 -9.12 3.66 -2.66
N GLY A 201 -7.88 3.33 -2.32
CA GLY A 201 -7.19 2.10 -2.72
C GLY A 201 -7.47 0.98 -1.73
N ILE A 202 -7.86 -0.18 -2.22
CA ILE A 202 -8.11 -1.37 -1.42
C ILE A 202 -7.24 -2.52 -1.92
N PRO A 203 -6.27 -3.00 -1.15
CA PRO A 203 -5.46 -4.15 -1.50
C PRO A 203 -6.18 -5.47 -1.19
N GLY A 204 -5.88 -6.51 -1.96
CA GLY A 204 -6.15 -7.89 -1.56
C GLY A 204 -5.18 -8.37 -0.48
N TYR A 205 -5.36 -9.61 -0.03
CA TYR A 205 -4.48 -10.24 0.96
C TYR A 205 -3.04 -10.28 0.44
N ALA A 206 -2.09 -9.88 1.29
CA ALA A 206 -0.67 -9.71 0.96
C ALA A 206 -0.40 -8.74 -0.23
N GLY A 207 -1.39 -7.95 -0.66
CA GLY A 207 -1.29 -7.15 -1.87
C GLY A 207 -1.19 -7.97 -3.17
N GLY A 208 -1.19 -9.30 -3.07
CA GLY A 208 -0.97 -10.21 -4.19
C GLY A 208 -2.13 -10.28 -5.16
N TRP A 209 -1.82 -10.38 -6.46
CA TRP A 209 -2.83 -10.61 -7.49
C TRP A 209 -3.45 -12.02 -7.38
N GLU A 210 -2.70 -13.00 -6.86
CA GLU A 210 -3.13 -14.39 -6.70
C GLU A 210 -4.26 -14.54 -5.68
N GLN A 211 -4.39 -13.59 -4.75
CA GLN A 211 -5.37 -13.61 -3.66
C GLN A 211 -6.56 -12.68 -3.93
N ILE A 212 -6.62 -12.09 -5.12
CA ILE A 212 -7.63 -11.06 -5.44
C ILE A 212 -9.05 -11.63 -5.49
N GLU A 213 -9.21 -12.92 -5.78
CA GLU A 213 -10.51 -13.59 -5.80
C GLU A 213 -11.20 -13.61 -4.42
N HIS A 214 -10.45 -13.41 -3.34
CA HIS A 214 -10.96 -13.35 -1.98
C HIS A 214 -11.28 -11.92 -1.50
N LEU A 215 -11.01 -10.91 -2.34
CA LEU A 215 -11.31 -9.53 -2.02
C LEU A 215 -12.80 -9.25 -2.21
N GLU A 216 -13.48 -8.87 -1.14
CA GLU A 216 -14.83 -8.31 -1.19
C GLU A 216 -14.74 -6.78 -1.27
N ILE A 217 -15.30 -6.22 -2.34
CA ILE A 217 -15.31 -4.76 -2.49
C ILE A 217 -16.17 -4.14 -1.40
N PRO A 218 -15.61 -3.25 -0.55
CA PRO A 218 -16.37 -2.59 0.51
C PRO A 218 -17.56 -1.82 -0.05
N LYS A 219 -18.60 -1.69 0.77
CA LYS A 219 -19.72 -0.80 0.47
C LYS A 219 -19.25 0.65 0.60
N ASP A 220 -19.45 1.42 -0.46
CA ASP A 220 -19.11 2.85 -0.49
C ASP A 220 -20.35 3.65 -0.92
N PRO A 221 -20.79 4.67 -0.17
CA PRO A 221 -21.87 5.55 -0.60
C PRO A 221 -21.52 6.30 -1.89
N THR A 222 -20.23 6.42 -2.25
CA THR A 222 -19.77 7.12 -3.45
C THR A 222 -19.30 6.14 -4.51
N ILE A 223 -20.16 5.89 -5.49
CA ILE A 223 -19.90 4.93 -6.58
C ILE A 223 -18.72 5.40 -7.44
N GLY A 224 -17.85 4.44 -7.84
CA GLY A 224 -16.75 4.66 -8.78
C GLY A 224 -15.56 5.43 -8.19
N ARG A 225 -15.35 5.33 -6.87
CA ARG A 225 -14.23 5.96 -6.17
C ARG A 225 -13.33 4.96 -5.43
N MET A 226 -13.43 3.68 -5.78
CA MET A 226 -12.51 2.65 -5.31
C MET A 226 -11.56 2.21 -6.41
N LEU A 227 -10.33 1.96 -6.04
CA LEU A 227 -9.25 1.42 -6.86
C LEU A 227 -8.76 0.15 -6.17
N VAL A 228 -8.63 -0.94 -6.91
CA VAL A 228 -8.01 -2.16 -6.39
C VAL A 228 -6.50 -2.03 -6.55
N SER A 229 -5.77 -2.20 -5.45
CA SER A 229 -4.31 -2.21 -5.45
C SER A 229 -3.82 -3.65 -5.56
N VAL A 230 -2.94 -3.91 -6.52
CA VAL A 230 -2.26 -5.20 -6.68
C VAL A 230 -0.78 -4.98 -6.88
N HIS A 231 0.02 -5.83 -6.24
CA HIS A 231 1.47 -5.89 -6.41
C HIS A 231 1.80 -7.11 -7.26
N CYS A 232 2.56 -6.90 -8.31
CA CYS A 232 2.98 -7.95 -9.21
C CYS A 232 4.51 -7.95 -9.31
N TYR A 233 5.12 -9.02 -8.83
CA TYR A 233 6.56 -9.25 -8.91
C TYR A 233 6.91 -10.30 -9.98
N SER A 234 6.04 -10.49 -10.95
CA SER A 234 6.30 -11.35 -12.10
C SER A 234 6.89 -10.55 -13.26
N PRO A 235 7.99 -11.00 -13.88
CA PRO A 235 8.78 -12.17 -13.52
C PRO A 235 9.67 -11.93 -12.29
N GLY A 236 9.66 -12.88 -11.34
CA GLY A 236 10.26 -12.72 -10.01
C GLY A 236 11.74 -12.38 -10.04
N LYS A 237 12.52 -13.10 -10.85
CA LYS A 237 13.98 -12.90 -10.96
C LYS A 237 14.38 -11.57 -11.63
N PHE A 238 13.49 -10.93 -12.35
CA PHE A 238 13.72 -9.61 -12.91
C PHE A 238 13.27 -8.51 -11.94
N CYS A 239 12.16 -8.74 -11.25
CA CYS A 239 11.57 -7.76 -10.34
C CYS A 239 12.22 -7.74 -8.96
N GLN A 240 12.86 -8.86 -8.54
CA GLN A 240 13.46 -9.02 -7.22
C GLN A 240 14.84 -9.67 -7.34
N GLU A 241 15.69 -9.38 -6.35
CA GLU A 241 16.93 -10.09 -6.17
C GLU A 241 16.67 -11.55 -5.76
N PHE A 242 17.51 -12.47 -6.22
CA PHE A 242 17.47 -13.89 -5.86
C PHE A 242 18.88 -14.43 -5.62
N TYR A 243 19.00 -15.60 -5.01
CA TYR A 243 20.27 -16.31 -4.89
C TYR A 243 20.54 -17.09 -6.16
N ASP A 244 21.70 -16.86 -6.80
CA ASP A 244 22.17 -17.68 -7.92
C ASP A 244 22.61 -19.08 -7.44
N GLU A 245 23.01 -19.94 -8.39
CA GLU A 245 23.53 -21.29 -8.08
C GLU A 245 24.79 -21.27 -7.21
N GLY A 246 25.53 -20.18 -7.19
CA GLY A 246 26.70 -19.95 -6.34
C GLY A 246 26.38 -19.39 -4.96
N GLY A 247 25.11 -19.11 -4.66
CA GLY A 247 24.65 -18.52 -3.41
C GLY A 247 24.90 -17.00 -3.30
N ASN A 248 25.12 -16.32 -4.41
CA ASN A 248 25.26 -14.86 -4.43
C ASN A 248 23.92 -14.17 -4.70
N TRP A 249 23.65 -13.06 -4.02
CA TRP A 249 22.55 -12.17 -4.37
C TRP A 249 22.75 -11.60 -5.77
N THR A 250 21.75 -11.76 -6.62
CA THR A 250 21.77 -11.30 -8.00
C THR A 250 20.36 -10.96 -8.48
N TYR A 251 20.23 -10.43 -9.66
CA TYR A 251 18.99 -10.19 -10.38
C TYR A 251 19.21 -10.38 -11.87
N LEU A 252 18.15 -10.63 -12.63
CA LEU A 252 18.23 -10.64 -14.08
C LEU A 252 18.21 -9.19 -14.59
N PRO A 253 19.24 -8.75 -15.32
CA PRO A 253 19.33 -7.36 -15.78
C PRO A 253 18.37 -7.03 -16.92
N GLU A 254 17.87 -8.06 -17.60
CA GLU A 254 17.02 -7.94 -18.77
C GLU A 254 15.87 -8.95 -18.73
N TRP A 255 14.74 -8.55 -19.31
CA TRP A 255 13.57 -9.41 -19.50
C TRP A 255 12.86 -9.05 -20.82
N GLY A 256 12.08 -10.01 -21.34
CA GLY A 256 11.31 -9.85 -22.56
C GLY A 256 11.96 -10.42 -23.79
N HIS A 257 11.25 -10.41 -24.92
CA HIS A 257 11.69 -11.06 -26.15
C HIS A 257 12.96 -10.44 -26.77
N THR A 258 13.34 -9.24 -26.37
CA THR A 258 14.57 -8.58 -26.80
C THR A 258 15.74 -8.76 -25.84
N ALA A 259 15.52 -9.41 -24.69
CA ALA A 259 16.57 -9.67 -23.73
C ALA A 259 17.66 -10.57 -24.30
N THR A 260 18.92 -10.28 -23.96
CA THR A 260 20.09 -11.04 -24.41
C THR A 260 20.56 -12.02 -23.36
N GLU A 261 20.39 -11.69 -22.07
CA GLU A 261 20.72 -12.52 -20.92
C GLU A 261 19.48 -12.75 -20.05
N GLY A 262 19.37 -13.95 -19.47
CA GLY A 262 18.26 -14.27 -18.55
C GLY A 262 16.87 -14.29 -19.20
N LYS A 263 16.82 -14.37 -20.52
CA LYS A 263 15.57 -14.40 -21.27
C LYS A 263 14.73 -15.60 -20.86
N TYR A 264 13.56 -15.35 -20.30
CA TYR A 264 12.58 -16.36 -19.90
C TYR A 264 13.19 -17.50 -19.07
N PRO A 265 13.69 -17.24 -17.85
CA PRO A 265 14.10 -18.33 -16.95
C PRO A 265 13.01 -19.36 -16.83
N ALA A 266 13.38 -20.62 -16.65
CA ALA A 266 12.44 -21.76 -16.68
C ALA A 266 11.32 -21.68 -15.60
N ASP A 267 11.52 -20.88 -14.57
CA ASP A 267 10.61 -20.68 -13.44
C ASP A 267 9.91 -19.30 -13.46
N ASP A 268 9.96 -18.61 -14.61
CA ASP A 268 9.41 -17.26 -14.72
C ASP A 268 8.48 -17.11 -15.93
N VAL A 269 7.71 -16.04 -15.97
CA VAL A 269 6.73 -15.77 -17.02
C VAL A 269 7.33 -14.97 -18.17
N ASP A 270 6.92 -15.26 -19.40
CA ASP A 270 7.16 -14.44 -20.57
C ASP A 270 6.14 -13.29 -20.68
N GLU A 271 6.24 -12.48 -21.73
CA GLU A 271 5.35 -11.34 -21.95
C GLU A 271 3.88 -11.76 -22.13
N GLU A 272 3.62 -12.92 -22.73
CA GLU A 272 2.25 -13.44 -22.88
C GLU A 272 1.71 -13.93 -21.53
N GLY A 273 2.51 -14.67 -20.78
CA GLY A 273 2.15 -15.10 -19.41
C GLY A 273 1.91 -13.93 -18.47
N LEU A 274 2.72 -12.86 -18.55
CA LEU A 274 2.46 -11.65 -17.78
C LEU A 274 1.13 -10.98 -18.19
N ALA A 275 0.86 -10.92 -19.49
CA ALA A 275 -0.40 -10.36 -19.97
C ALA A 275 -1.62 -11.21 -19.53
N ASP A 276 -1.47 -12.53 -19.44
CA ASP A 276 -2.52 -13.44 -19.01
C ASP A 276 -2.88 -13.27 -17.54
N ILE A 277 -1.91 -12.96 -16.67
CA ILE A 277 -2.17 -12.61 -15.25
C ILE A 277 -3.22 -11.49 -15.12
N PHE A 278 -3.23 -10.53 -16.04
CA PHE A 278 -4.14 -9.38 -15.99
C PHE A 278 -5.36 -9.50 -16.92
N ARG A 279 -5.54 -10.64 -17.59
CA ARG A 279 -6.72 -10.92 -18.44
C ARG A 279 -7.82 -11.72 -17.76
N GLY A 280 -7.45 -12.50 -16.73
CA GLY A 280 -8.36 -13.33 -15.94
C GLY A 280 -9.15 -12.52 -14.96
#